data_ab048cca361acef8c1685c00ee1c5bfe
#
_entry.id   ab048cca361acef8c1685c00ee1c5bfe
#
_cell.length_a   1.000
_cell.length_b   1.000
_cell.length_c   1.000
_cell.angle_alpha   90.00
_cell.angle_beta   90.00
_cell.angle_gamma   90.00
#
_symmetry.space_group_name_H-M   'P 1'
#
loop_
_entity.id
_entity.type
_entity.pdbx_description
1 polymer ?
#
loop_
_entity_poly.entity_id
_entity_poly.type
_entity_poly.pdbx_seq_one_letter_code
_entity_poly.pdbx_strand_id
1 'polypeptide(L)'
;MQSSSPLPDAYKPQAILLAGGTTPYRNDTDRELPFRQESNFFYLTSCDVPGSYFLALYNPTSSDLAQSQGLDYALKTTLYIFEPTLEHLLWSPAPPTLQEARDLYAVDEIEHPPKLVTAILQLPQGTIIHLLPETTQFPNISASEVDGLKAALESAPTKTTEYLLPALHKTRLIKDPYEIAMIRKANAISSRAHEVVMRVLGLAVAGKIKRESSHTPLLPGEWLIEKEAEAEAIFVASCRREGSAISICLAPSSSR
;
A
#
# COMPACT_ATOMS: atom_id res chain seq x y z
N MET A 1 17.81 47.57 3.84
CA MET A 1 17.09 46.27 3.95
C MET A 1 16.82 45.79 2.55
N GLN A 2 17.63 44.89 2.01
CA GLN A 2 17.38 44.27 0.70
C GLN A 2 16.27 43.27 0.90
N SER A 3 15.11 43.48 0.28
CA SER A 3 14.05 42.48 0.17
C SER A 3 14.57 41.38 -0.77
N SER A 4 15.04 40.28 -0.18
CA SER A 4 15.32 39.08 -0.98
C SER A 4 14.02 38.63 -1.60
N SER A 5 13.96 38.59 -2.94
CA SER A 5 12.84 37.99 -3.67
C SER A 5 12.66 36.54 -3.21
N PRO A 6 11.43 36.09 -3.01
CA PRO A 6 11.20 34.71 -2.61
C PRO A 6 11.84 33.76 -3.63
N LEU A 7 12.55 32.74 -3.15
CA LEU A 7 13.13 31.70 -4.02
C LEU A 7 12.01 31.05 -4.86
N PRO A 8 12.26 30.78 -6.15
CA PRO A 8 11.35 29.99 -6.96
C PRO A 8 11.01 28.66 -6.26
N ASP A 9 9.81 28.15 -6.41
CA ASP A 9 9.34 26.92 -5.72
C ASP A 9 10.24 25.72 -5.96
N ALA A 10 10.90 25.62 -7.11
CA ALA A 10 11.87 24.57 -7.42
C ALA A 10 13.10 24.53 -6.49
N TYR A 11 13.41 25.63 -5.83
CA TYR A 11 14.55 25.75 -4.90
C TYR A 11 14.13 25.70 -3.42
N LYS A 12 12.83 25.54 -3.14
CA LYS A 12 12.34 25.33 -1.80
C LYS A 12 12.44 23.85 -1.41
N PRO A 13 12.62 23.54 -0.11
CA PRO A 13 12.49 22.16 0.34
C PRO A 13 11.10 21.59 -0.03
N GLN A 14 11.08 20.34 -0.45
CA GLN A 14 9.86 19.62 -0.85
C GLN A 14 9.67 18.43 0.07
N ALA A 15 8.48 18.21 0.56
CA ALA A 15 8.14 17.03 1.34
C ALA A 15 6.95 16.30 0.72
N ILE A 16 7.05 14.98 0.66
CA ILE A 16 5.91 14.10 0.32
C ILE A 16 5.45 13.47 1.62
N LEU A 17 4.16 13.60 1.93
CA LEU A 17 3.56 12.97 3.09
C LEU A 17 2.38 12.11 2.64
N LEU A 18 2.45 10.81 2.96
CA LEU A 18 1.41 9.84 2.66
C LEU A 18 0.93 9.14 3.93
N ALA A 19 -0.37 8.89 4.01
CA ALA A 19 -0.94 7.96 4.95
C ALA A 19 -1.21 6.62 4.24
N GLY A 20 -0.89 5.52 4.91
CA GLY A 20 -1.32 4.19 4.52
C GLY A 20 -2.79 3.97 4.87
N GLY A 21 -3.39 2.93 4.29
CA GLY A 21 -4.73 2.49 4.63
C GLY A 21 -4.80 1.97 6.06
N THR A 22 -5.98 2.01 6.65
CA THR A 22 -6.30 1.36 7.92
C THR A 22 -7.03 0.05 7.68
N THR A 23 -6.99 -0.88 8.63
CA THR A 23 -7.74 -2.13 8.54
C THR A 23 -9.25 -1.83 8.41
N PRO A 24 -9.90 -2.28 7.33
CA PRO A 24 -11.34 -2.07 7.19
C PRO A 24 -12.11 -3.06 8.06
N TYR A 25 -13.21 -2.60 8.63
CA TYR A 25 -14.15 -3.44 9.38
C TYR A 25 -15.46 -3.59 8.62
N ARG A 26 -16.13 -4.71 8.84
CA ARG A 26 -17.51 -4.87 8.37
C ARG A 26 -18.41 -3.92 9.15
N ASN A 27 -19.26 -3.16 8.45
CA ASN A 27 -20.18 -2.19 9.06
C ASN A 27 -20.96 -2.82 10.23
N ASP A 28 -21.06 -2.09 11.33
CA ASP A 28 -21.75 -2.48 12.58
C ASP A 28 -21.23 -3.77 13.23
N THR A 29 -19.98 -4.14 12.96
CA THR A 29 -19.33 -5.31 13.58
C THR A 29 -17.86 -5.02 13.90
N ASP A 30 -17.30 -5.82 14.80
CA ASP A 30 -15.87 -5.87 15.16
C ASP A 30 -15.04 -6.77 14.22
N ARG A 31 -15.68 -7.30 13.15
CA ARG A 31 -15.01 -8.20 12.21
C ARG A 31 -14.15 -7.44 11.23
N GLU A 32 -12.86 -7.69 11.29
CA GLU A 32 -11.91 -7.22 10.28
C GLU A 32 -12.17 -7.84 8.89
N LEU A 33 -12.05 -6.99 7.88
CA LEU A 33 -12.01 -7.41 6.49
C LEU A 33 -10.54 -7.57 6.03
N PRO A 34 -10.29 -8.34 4.96
CA PRO A 34 -8.95 -8.47 4.42
C PRO A 34 -8.35 -7.10 4.09
N PHE A 35 -7.24 -6.77 4.75
CA PHE A 35 -6.53 -5.53 4.53
C PHE A 35 -5.77 -5.56 3.20
N ARG A 36 -5.77 -4.43 2.52
CA ARG A 36 -4.92 -4.15 1.38
C ARG A 36 -4.44 -2.72 1.47
N GLN A 37 -3.13 -2.56 1.40
CA GLN A 37 -2.51 -1.24 1.47
C GLN A 37 -2.90 -0.34 0.29
N GLU A 38 -2.96 0.97 0.51
CA GLU A 38 -3.15 1.97 -0.53
C GLU A 38 -2.03 1.89 -1.58
N SER A 39 -2.40 1.93 -2.85
CA SER A 39 -1.49 1.56 -3.95
C SER A 39 -0.30 2.50 -4.12
N ASN A 40 -0.46 3.80 -3.86
CA ASN A 40 0.63 4.77 -3.99
C ASN A 40 1.57 4.69 -2.78
N PHE A 41 1.00 4.50 -1.59
CA PHE A 41 1.77 4.24 -0.38
C PHE A 41 2.62 2.97 -0.53
N PHE A 42 1.99 1.87 -0.95
CA PHE A 42 2.68 0.60 -1.16
C PHE A 42 3.76 0.70 -2.25
N TYR A 43 3.48 1.43 -3.33
CA TYR A 43 4.44 1.64 -4.42
C TYR A 43 5.74 2.31 -3.95
N LEU A 44 5.63 3.32 -3.07
CA LEU A 44 6.80 4.05 -2.58
C LEU A 44 7.53 3.36 -1.43
N THR A 45 6.82 2.56 -0.63
CA THR A 45 7.36 2.04 0.65
C THR A 45 7.49 0.53 0.69
N SER A 46 6.75 -0.19 -0.17
CA SER A 46 6.52 -1.65 -0.06
C SER A 46 5.94 -2.10 1.29
N CYS A 47 5.49 -1.15 2.13
CA CYS A 47 4.97 -1.44 3.46
C CYS A 47 3.47 -1.77 3.40
N ASP A 48 3.09 -2.94 3.90
CA ASP A 48 1.70 -3.42 3.98
C ASP A 48 1.12 -3.35 5.40
N VAL A 49 1.81 -2.70 6.33
CA VAL A 49 1.32 -2.49 7.70
C VAL A 49 0.23 -1.41 7.72
N PRO A 50 -0.98 -1.71 8.23
CA PRO A 50 -2.05 -0.73 8.36
C PRO A 50 -1.66 0.44 9.26
N GLY A 51 -2.25 1.62 9.03
CA GLY A 51 -2.06 2.80 9.89
C GLY A 51 -0.64 3.38 9.88
N SER A 52 0.17 3.03 8.85
CA SER A 52 1.52 3.55 8.68
C SER A 52 1.52 4.88 7.94
N TYR A 53 2.61 5.66 8.09
CA TYR A 53 2.80 6.93 7.39
C TYR A 53 4.17 6.96 6.74
N PHE A 54 4.31 7.75 5.70
CA PHE A 54 5.58 7.94 4.98
C PHE A 54 5.84 9.43 4.77
N LEU A 55 7.03 9.85 5.15
CA LEU A 55 7.53 11.21 4.94
C LEU A 55 8.83 11.13 4.13
N ALA A 56 8.86 11.75 2.97
CA ALA A 56 10.08 11.96 2.21
C ALA A 56 10.36 13.46 2.12
N LEU A 57 11.54 13.87 2.55
CA LEU A 57 12.00 15.26 2.50
C LEU A 57 13.14 15.39 1.50
N TYR A 58 12.94 16.19 0.47
CA TYR A 58 13.97 16.64 -0.44
C TYR A 58 14.38 18.08 -0.08
N ASN A 59 15.67 18.27 0.23
CA ASN A 59 16.21 19.58 0.52
C ASN A 59 17.28 19.98 -0.52
N PRO A 60 16.94 20.84 -1.49
CA PRO A 60 17.85 21.22 -2.57
C PRO A 60 19.14 21.93 -2.09
N THR A 61 19.08 22.64 -0.96
CA THR A 61 20.26 23.30 -0.38
C THR A 61 21.29 22.27 0.14
N SER A 62 20.83 21.09 0.53
CA SER A 62 21.72 20.01 0.94
C SER A 62 22.34 19.29 -0.25
N SER A 63 21.71 19.34 -1.45
CA SER A 63 22.22 18.69 -2.66
C SER A 63 23.51 19.34 -3.18
N ASP A 64 23.64 20.66 -3.07
CA ASP A 64 24.85 21.37 -3.51
C ASP A 64 26.05 21.03 -2.62
N LEU A 65 25.81 20.83 -1.30
CA LEU A 65 26.80 20.35 -0.36
C LEU A 65 27.09 18.86 -0.52
N ALA A 66 26.07 18.05 -0.85
CA ALA A 66 26.21 16.61 -1.07
C ALA A 66 26.99 16.29 -2.34
N GLN A 67 26.78 17.02 -3.43
CA GLN A 67 27.55 16.86 -4.67
C GLN A 67 29.03 17.17 -4.46
N SER A 68 29.36 18.15 -3.64
CA SER A 68 30.75 18.49 -3.32
C SER A 68 31.46 17.43 -2.46
N GLN A 69 30.69 16.55 -1.79
CA GLN A 69 31.20 15.51 -0.88
C GLN A 69 30.92 14.08 -1.37
N GLY A 70 30.28 13.91 -2.54
CA GLY A 70 29.94 12.60 -3.09
C GLY A 70 28.88 11.83 -2.29
N LEU A 71 28.03 12.54 -1.53
CA LEU A 71 27.03 11.97 -0.65
C LEU A 71 25.63 12.36 -1.13
N ASP A 72 24.74 11.37 -1.20
CA ASP A 72 23.38 11.49 -1.74
C ASP A 72 22.36 11.96 -0.66
N TYR A 73 22.66 13.02 0.08
CA TYR A 73 21.85 13.50 1.21
C TYR A 73 20.73 14.50 0.85
N ALA A 74 20.43 14.67 -0.42
CA ALA A 74 19.36 15.57 -0.83
C ALA A 74 17.95 15.05 -0.47
N LEU A 75 17.80 13.73 -0.38
CA LEU A 75 16.54 13.07 -0.08
C LEU A 75 16.68 12.28 1.22
N LYS A 76 15.75 12.49 2.15
CA LYS A 76 15.60 11.71 3.38
C LYS A 76 14.21 11.11 3.43
N THR A 77 14.13 9.80 3.66
CA THR A 77 12.88 9.05 3.73
C THR A 77 12.68 8.46 5.12
N THR A 78 11.49 8.62 5.67
CA THR A 78 11.11 8.06 6.97
C THR A 78 9.78 7.35 6.87
N LEU A 79 9.75 6.09 7.31
CA LEU A 79 8.54 5.29 7.43
C LEU A 79 8.12 5.22 8.90
N TYR A 80 6.86 5.51 9.17
CA TYR A 80 6.28 5.45 10.51
C TYR A 80 5.35 4.26 10.58
N ILE A 81 5.69 3.29 11.42
CA ILE A 81 4.95 2.02 11.56
C ILE A 81 4.19 2.02 12.88
N PHE A 82 2.93 1.61 12.82
CA PHE A 82 2.06 1.48 13.97
C PHE A 82 2.68 0.65 15.08
N GLU A 83 2.59 1.13 16.32
CA GLU A 83 2.98 0.38 17.53
C GLU A 83 1.74 -0.32 18.07
N PRO A 84 1.73 -1.67 18.11
CA PRO A 84 0.56 -2.42 18.52
C PRO A 84 0.32 -2.28 20.03
N THR A 85 -0.94 -2.08 20.42
CA THR A 85 -1.35 -2.19 21.82
C THR A 85 -1.44 -3.66 22.23
N LEU A 86 -1.44 -3.92 23.55
CA LEU A 86 -1.65 -5.28 24.07
C LEU A 86 -2.97 -5.87 23.59
N GLU A 87 -4.01 -5.05 23.49
CA GLU A 87 -5.31 -5.47 22.97
C GLU A 87 -5.23 -5.88 21.50
N HIS A 88 -4.55 -5.10 20.67
CA HIS A 88 -4.34 -5.45 19.26
C HIS A 88 -3.63 -6.81 19.10
N LEU A 89 -2.62 -7.08 19.93
CA LEU A 89 -1.86 -8.33 19.89
C LEU A 89 -2.66 -9.58 20.30
N LEU A 90 -3.81 -9.41 20.97
CA LEU A 90 -4.71 -10.53 21.28
C LEU A 90 -5.49 -11.04 20.06
N TRP A 91 -5.72 -10.17 19.08
CA TRP A 91 -6.62 -10.44 17.95
C TRP A 91 -5.91 -10.48 16.60
N SER A 92 -4.80 -9.78 16.46
CA SER A 92 -4.08 -9.62 15.18
C SER A 92 -2.60 -9.95 15.34
N PRO A 93 -1.95 -10.46 14.28
CA PRO A 93 -0.51 -10.67 14.28
C PRO A 93 0.22 -9.35 14.56
N ALA A 94 1.32 -9.44 15.31
CA ALA A 94 2.18 -8.28 15.54
C ALA A 94 2.75 -7.75 14.21
N PRO A 95 2.75 -6.44 13.99
CA PRO A 95 3.52 -5.83 12.91
C PRO A 95 5.02 -6.07 13.16
N PRO A 96 5.89 -5.91 12.14
CA PRO A 96 7.32 -6.02 12.33
C PRO A 96 7.80 -4.99 13.37
N THR A 97 8.73 -5.38 14.20
CA THR A 97 9.45 -4.46 15.10
C THR A 97 10.22 -3.43 14.27
N LEU A 98 10.61 -2.30 14.87
CA LEU A 98 11.41 -1.28 14.17
C LEU A 98 12.72 -1.86 13.60
N GLN A 99 13.31 -2.86 14.30
CA GLN A 99 14.52 -3.50 13.81
C GLN A 99 14.25 -4.38 12.59
N GLU A 100 13.24 -5.24 12.64
CA GLU A 100 12.84 -6.07 11.50
C GLU A 100 12.40 -5.21 10.31
N ALA A 101 11.71 -4.11 10.58
CA ALA A 101 11.28 -3.18 9.55
C ALA A 101 12.46 -2.50 8.83
N ARG A 102 13.56 -2.19 9.53
CA ARG A 102 14.79 -1.67 8.91
C ARG A 102 15.43 -2.65 7.93
N ASP A 103 15.27 -3.94 8.19
CA ASP A 103 15.77 -4.99 7.31
C ASP A 103 14.83 -5.26 6.12
N LEU A 104 13.54 -4.92 6.26
CA LEU A 104 12.49 -5.18 5.27
C LEU A 104 12.29 -4.03 4.28
N TYR A 105 12.35 -2.78 4.74
CA TYR A 105 11.97 -1.60 3.96
C TYR A 105 13.17 -0.74 3.60
N ALA A 106 13.29 -0.38 2.32
CA ALA A 106 14.38 0.45 1.80
C ALA A 106 14.09 1.95 2.05
N VAL A 107 14.14 2.36 3.32
CA VAL A 107 14.01 3.76 3.77
C VAL A 107 15.16 4.13 4.71
N ASP A 108 15.45 5.42 4.85
CA ASP A 108 16.58 5.87 5.67
C ASP A 108 16.30 5.72 7.17
N GLU A 109 15.06 5.97 7.58
CA GLU A 109 14.65 5.88 8.99
C GLU A 109 13.30 5.20 9.16
N ILE A 110 13.13 4.50 10.29
CA ILE A 110 11.86 3.90 10.70
C ILE A 110 11.59 4.29 12.15
N GLU A 111 10.39 4.83 12.37
CA GLU A 111 9.94 5.36 13.64
C GLU A 111 8.47 5.00 13.91
N HIS A 112 7.96 5.34 15.09
CA HIS A 112 6.54 5.24 15.41
C HIS A 112 5.77 6.53 15.06
N PRO A 113 4.46 6.46 14.75
CA PRO A 113 3.66 7.58 14.28
C PRO A 113 3.69 8.85 15.13
N PRO A 114 3.80 8.82 16.47
CA PRO A 114 3.93 10.06 17.28
C PRO A 114 5.13 10.93 16.89
N LYS A 115 6.22 10.32 16.37
CA LYS A 115 7.41 11.06 15.90
C LYS A 115 7.15 11.87 14.63
N LEU A 116 6.14 11.49 13.83
CA LEU A 116 5.75 12.22 12.61
C LEU A 116 5.35 13.67 12.93
N VAL A 117 4.65 13.89 14.04
CA VAL A 117 4.25 15.24 14.48
C VAL A 117 5.48 16.13 14.66
N THR A 118 6.47 15.61 15.38
CA THR A 118 7.73 16.34 15.60
C THR A 118 8.48 16.57 14.29
N ALA A 119 8.51 15.58 13.41
CA ALA A 119 9.16 15.70 12.10
C ALA A 119 8.52 16.79 11.23
N ILE A 120 7.18 16.89 11.21
CA ILE A 120 6.48 17.94 10.47
C ILE A 120 6.78 19.33 11.04
N LEU A 121 6.78 19.48 12.37
CA LEU A 121 7.09 20.76 13.02
C LEU A 121 8.55 21.20 12.82
N GLN A 122 9.44 20.24 12.55
CA GLN A 122 10.86 20.49 12.33
C GLN A 122 11.24 20.61 10.84
N LEU A 123 10.28 20.57 9.93
CA LEU A 123 10.55 20.77 8.51
C LEU A 123 11.24 22.12 8.27
N PRO A 124 12.21 22.18 7.34
CA PRO A 124 12.87 23.42 6.98
C PRO A 124 11.87 24.53 6.63
N GLN A 125 12.21 25.77 6.94
CA GLN A 125 11.34 26.89 6.64
C GLN A 125 11.08 27.00 5.14
N GLY A 126 9.82 27.18 4.76
CA GLY A 126 9.40 27.29 3.37
C GLY A 126 9.18 25.94 2.66
N THR A 127 9.26 24.83 3.39
CA THR A 127 8.95 23.50 2.83
C THR A 127 7.54 23.46 2.27
N ILE A 128 7.40 22.91 1.06
CA ILE A 128 6.11 22.62 0.42
C ILE A 128 5.77 21.16 0.67
N ILE A 129 4.65 20.90 1.35
CA ILE A 129 4.17 19.54 1.64
C ILE A 129 3.20 19.10 0.55
N HIS A 130 3.57 18.05 -0.16
CA HIS A 130 2.74 17.40 -1.18
C HIS A 130 1.93 16.27 -0.57
N LEU A 131 0.62 16.34 -0.73
CA LEU A 131 -0.36 15.37 -0.24
C LEU A 131 -1.13 14.77 -1.40
N LEU A 132 -1.74 13.62 -1.19
CA LEU A 132 -2.78 13.11 -2.09
C LEU A 132 -4.07 13.94 -1.94
N PRO A 133 -4.92 14.00 -2.98
CA PRO A 133 -6.20 14.67 -2.90
C PRO A 133 -7.09 14.09 -1.79
N GLU A 134 -7.79 14.94 -1.06
CA GLU A 134 -8.77 14.52 -0.05
C GLU A 134 -10.04 13.98 -0.72
N THR A 135 -10.02 12.72 -1.07
CA THR A 135 -11.15 12.01 -1.67
C THR A 135 -11.36 10.69 -0.93
N THR A 136 -12.51 10.05 -1.14
CA THR A 136 -12.80 8.72 -0.58
C THR A 136 -11.90 7.61 -1.12
N GLN A 137 -11.10 7.89 -2.16
CA GLN A 137 -10.18 6.92 -2.79
C GLN A 137 -8.83 6.80 -2.05
N PHE A 138 -8.46 7.82 -1.27
CA PHE A 138 -7.18 7.88 -0.58
C PHE A 138 -7.38 7.99 0.93
N PRO A 139 -6.47 7.42 1.74
CA PRO A 139 -6.49 7.63 3.18
C PRO A 139 -6.41 9.12 3.51
N ASN A 140 -7.34 9.58 4.34
CA ASN A 140 -7.38 10.98 4.75
C ASN A 140 -6.41 11.20 5.91
N ILE A 141 -5.30 11.87 5.63
CA ILE A 141 -4.28 12.17 6.64
C ILE A 141 -4.78 13.13 7.72
N SER A 142 -5.76 13.98 7.38
CA SER A 142 -6.37 14.92 8.34
C SER A 142 -7.33 14.22 9.32
N ALA A 143 -7.76 13.00 8.99
CA ALA A 143 -8.58 12.14 9.87
C ALA A 143 -7.73 11.12 10.66
N SER A 144 -6.41 11.31 10.71
CA SER A 144 -5.49 10.45 11.45
C SER A 144 -5.79 10.46 12.95
N GLU A 145 -5.65 9.30 13.58
CA GLU A 145 -5.75 9.12 15.04
C GLU A 145 -4.46 9.52 15.78
N VAL A 146 -3.42 9.95 15.06
CA VAL A 146 -2.16 10.41 15.67
C VAL A 146 -2.38 11.78 16.31
N ASP A 147 -2.28 11.82 17.63
CA ASP A 147 -2.47 13.03 18.42
C ASP A 147 -1.56 14.17 17.95
N GLY A 148 -2.19 15.32 17.68
CA GLY A 148 -1.48 16.52 17.25
C GLY A 148 -1.09 16.58 15.76
N LEU A 149 -1.25 15.50 14.98
CA LEU A 149 -0.88 15.49 13.56
C LEU A 149 -1.68 16.52 12.76
N LYS A 150 -2.98 16.62 12.99
CA LYS A 150 -3.85 17.60 12.33
C LYS A 150 -3.37 19.03 12.62
N ALA A 151 -3.11 19.35 13.88
CA ALA A 151 -2.62 20.67 14.29
C ALA A 151 -1.24 21.00 13.69
N ALA A 152 -0.33 20.02 13.64
CA ALA A 152 0.97 20.18 13.01
C ALA A 152 0.84 20.46 11.50
N LEU A 153 -0.07 19.75 10.80
CA LEU A 153 -0.35 19.98 9.39
C LEU A 153 -1.03 21.34 9.15
N GLU A 154 -1.92 21.77 10.03
CA GLU A 154 -2.56 23.09 9.93
C GLU A 154 -1.55 24.24 10.14
N SER A 155 -0.54 24.03 10.97
CA SER A 155 0.55 24.99 11.18
C SER A 155 1.60 25.00 10.06
N ALA A 156 1.62 23.99 9.20
CA ALA A 156 2.57 23.90 8.10
C ALA A 156 2.30 25.02 7.06
N PRO A 157 3.36 25.74 6.61
CA PRO A 157 3.19 26.98 5.86
C PRO A 157 2.62 26.80 4.47
N THR A 158 2.91 25.69 3.79
CA THR A 158 2.44 25.44 2.42
C THR A 158 2.12 23.97 2.20
N LYS A 159 0.90 23.68 1.81
CA LYS A 159 0.41 22.34 1.41
C LYS A 159 -0.18 22.39 0.03
N THR A 160 0.00 21.33 -0.74
CA THR A 160 -0.59 21.18 -2.07
C THR A 160 -0.97 19.74 -2.36
N THR A 161 -2.09 19.56 -3.06
CA THR A 161 -2.56 18.26 -3.55
C THR A 161 -2.48 18.14 -5.07
N GLU A 162 -1.92 19.15 -5.73
CA GLU A 162 -1.97 19.29 -7.19
C GLU A 162 -0.97 18.39 -7.91
N TYR A 163 0.25 18.25 -7.35
CA TYR A 163 1.37 17.70 -8.12
C TYR A 163 1.70 16.24 -7.83
N LEU A 164 1.43 15.76 -6.60
CA LEU A 164 1.87 14.44 -6.15
C LEU A 164 1.23 13.31 -6.97
N LEU A 165 -0.09 13.30 -7.09
CA LEU A 165 -0.80 12.22 -7.81
C LEU A 165 -0.42 12.13 -9.29
N PRO A 166 -0.38 13.24 -10.07
CA PRO A 166 0.12 13.20 -11.44
C PRO A 166 1.57 12.72 -11.56
N ALA A 167 2.44 13.10 -10.62
CA ALA A 167 3.83 12.65 -10.59
C ALA A 167 3.93 11.14 -10.36
N LEU A 168 3.19 10.60 -9.38
CA LEU A 168 3.11 9.16 -9.12
C LEU A 168 2.58 8.39 -10.32
N HIS A 169 1.51 8.88 -10.96
CA HIS A 169 0.98 8.26 -12.18
C HIS A 169 2.04 8.20 -13.29
N LYS A 170 2.76 9.30 -13.51
CA LYS A 170 3.82 9.37 -14.52
C LYS A 170 4.97 8.40 -14.22
N THR A 171 5.40 8.32 -12.96
CA THR A 171 6.48 7.41 -12.54
C THR A 171 6.07 5.95 -12.73
N ARG A 172 4.82 5.59 -12.41
CA ARG A 172 4.29 4.22 -12.52
C ARG A 172 3.98 3.76 -13.95
N LEU A 173 4.04 4.65 -14.96
CA LEU A 173 3.81 4.27 -16.36
C LEU A 173 4.91 3.36 -16.88
N ILE A 174 6.16 3.70 -16.63
CA ILE A 174 7.33 2.93 -17.07
C ILE A 174 7.75 2.01 -15.94
N LYS A 175 7.68 0.71 -16.19
CA LYS A 175 8.00 -0.33 -15.21
C LYS A 175 9.49 -0.63 -15.20
N ASP A 176 10.06 -0.73 -14.02
CA ASP A 176 11.42 -1.20 -13.86
C ASP A 176 11.55 -2.72 -14.09
N PRO A 177 12.77 -3.28 -14.20
CA PRO A 177 12.96 -4.72 -14.42
C PRO A 177 12.37 -5.60 -13.31
N TYR A 178 12.37 -5.15 -12.06
CA TYR A 178 11.80 -5.89 -10.93
C TYR A 178 10.28 -5.91 -11.00
N GLU A 179 9.63 -4.76 -11.25
CA GLU A 179 8.19 -4.66 -11.47
C GLU A 179 7.74 -5.56 -12.63
N ILE A 180 8.49 -5.56 -13.75
CA ILE A 180 8.22 -6.43 -14.90
C ILE A 180 8.28 -7.90 -14.49
N ALA A 181 9.28 -8.30 -13.72
CA ALA A 181 9.40 -9.68 -13.23
C ALA A 181 8.22 -10.07 -12.33
N MET A 182 7.79 -9.18 -11.43
CA MET A 182 6.63 -9.42 -10.56
C MET A 182 5.32 -9.51 -11.34
N ILE A 183 5.12 -8.63 -12.32
CA ILE A 183 3.93 -8.68 -13.20
C ILE A 183 3.91 -9.98 -14.00
N ARG A 184 5.04 -10.40 -14.57
CA ARG A 184 5.14 -11.68 -15.29
C ARG A 184 4.82 -12.88 -14.39
N LYS A 185 5.32 -12.87 -13.14
CA LYS A 185 5.01 -13.90 -12.15
C LYS A 185 3.51 -13.94 -11.84
N ALA A 186 2.90 -12.79 -11.57
CA ALA A 186 1.47 -12.69 -11.30
C ALA A 186 0.61 -13.19 -12.48
N ASN A 187 0.96 -12.79 -13.71
CA ASN A 187 0.28 -13.23 -14.91
C ASN A 187 0.41 -14.77 -15.13
N ALA A 188 1.61 -15.33 -14.87
CA ALA A 188 1.82 -16.78 -15.01
C ALA A 188 0.97 -17.55 -13.98
N ILE A 189 0.87 -17.10 -12.73
CA ILE A 189 0.01 -17.70 -11.70
C ILE A 189 -1.46 -17.63 -12.14
N SER A 190 -1.92 -16.46 -12.56
CA SER A 190 -3.29 -16.24 -13.01
C SER A 190 -3.63 -17.13 -14.22
N SER A 191 -2.74 -17.23 -15.21
CA SER A 191 -2.94 -18.05 -16.39
C SER A 191 -3.09 -19.55 -16.03
N ARG A 192 -2.23 -20.06 -15.14
CA ARG A 192 -2.34 -21.44 -14.66
C ARG A 192 -3.63 -21.67 -13.88
N ALA A 193 -4.06 -20.72 -13.06
CA ALA A 193 -5.32 -20.82 -12.34
C ALA A 193 -6.54 -20.90 -13.28
N HIS A 194 -6.55 -20.07 -14.34
CA HIS A 194 -7.58 -20.17 -15.39
C HIS A 194 -7.55 -21.53 -16.10
N GLU A 195 -6.35 -22.04 -16.41
CA GLU A 195 -6.21 -23.36 -17.03
C GLU A 195 -6.79 -24.47 -16.15
N VAL A 196 -6.58 -24.41 -14.81
CA VAL A 196 -7.18 -25.38 -13.87
C VAL A 196 -8.70 -25.31 -13.92
N VAL A 197 -9.29 -24.10 -13.88
CA VAL A 197 -10.75 -23.92 -13.99
C VAL A 197 -11.28 -24.49 -15.31
N MET A 198 -10.62 -24.17 -16.43
CA MET A 198 -11.03 -24.71 -17.75
C MET A 198 -10.96 -26.24 -17.83
N ARG A 199 -9.93 -26.84 -17.24
CA ARG A 199 -9.79 -28.31 -17.19
C ARG A 199 -10.90 -28.95 -16.36
N VAL A 200 -11.18 -28.41 -15.16
CA VAL A 200 -12.27 -28.94 -14.31
C VAL A 200 -13.62 -28.79 -14.99
N LEU A 201 -13.91 -27.63 -15.59
CA LEU A 201 -15.14 -27.41 -16.35
C LEU A 201 -15.25 -28.37 -17.55
N GLY A 202 -14.18 -28.58 -18.31
CA GLY A 202 -14.13 -29.50 -19.44
C GLY A 202 -14.40 -30.96 -19.02
N LEU A 203 -13.86 -31.37 -17.85
CA LEU A 203 -14.13 -32.72 -17.31
C LEU A 203 -15.60 -32.88 -16.86
N ALA A 204 -16.15 -31.81 -16.23
CA ALA A 204 -17.56 -31.77 -15.82
C ALA A 204 -18.51 -31.88 -17.04
N VAL A 205 -18.28 -31.06 -18.09
CA VAL A 205 -19.06 -31.07 -19.33
C VAL A 205 -18.95 -32.43 -20.06
N ALA A 206 -17.77 -33.04 -20.03
CA ALA A 206 -17.56 -34.37 -20.62
C ALA A 206 -18.17 -35.52 -19.79
N GLY A 207 -18.83 -35.25 -18.67
CA GLY A 207 -19.42 -36.25 -17.78
C GLY A 207 -18.41 -37.19 -17.09
N LYS A 208 -17.14 -36.78 -17.07
CA LYS A 208 -16.04 -37.56 -16.46
C LYS A 208 -15.94 -37.41 -14.95
N ILE A 209 -16.55 -36.36 -14.39
CA ILE A 209 -16.70 -36.16 -12.97
C ILE A 209 -18.17 -36.26 -12.61
N LYS A 210 -18.52 -37.16 -11.69
CA LYS A 210 -19.88 -37.35 -11.21
C LYS A 210 -19.94 -37.07 -9.72
N ARG A 211 -20.96 -36.35 -9.28
CA ARG A 211 -21.25 -36.15 -7.87
C ARG A 211 -21.99 -37.38 -7.33
N GLU A 212 -21.33 -38.13 -6.47
CA GLU A 212 -21.94 -39.36 -5.91
C GLU A 212 -22.88 -39.06 -4.74
N SER A 213 -22.71 -37.97 -4.01
CA SER A 213 -23.57 -37.60 -2.89
C SER A 213 -23.55 -36.10 -2.60
N SER A 214 -24.72 -35.53 -2.28
CA SER A 214 -24.84 -34.12 -1.90
C SER A 214 -24.45 -33.85 -0.44
N HIS A 215 -24.18 -34.86 0.37
CA HIS A 215 -23.96 -34.74 1.82
C HIS A 215 -22.50 -34.93 2.23
N THR A 216 -21.65 -35.43 1.34
CA THR A 216 -20.23 -35.62 1.64
C THR A 216 -19.42 -34.42 1.16
N PRO A 217 -18.57 -33.79 1.99
CA PRO A 217 -17.65 -32.76 1.53
C PRO A 217 -16.76 -33.31 0.41
N LEU A 218 -16.71 -32.58 -0.70
CA LEU A 218 -15.88 -32.97 -1.84
C LEU A 218 -14.39 -32.71 -1.54
N LEU A 219 -13.54 -33.67 -1.87
CA LEU A 219 -12.10 -33.44 -1.90
C LEU A 219 -11.73 -32.52 -3.09
N PRO A 220 -10.60 -31.80 -3.03
CA PRO A 220 -10.20 -30.86 -4.10
C PRO A 220 -10.15 -31.47 -5.50
N GLY A 221 -9.92 -32.77 -5.64
CA GLY A 221 -9.93 -33.49 -6.92
C GLY A 221 -11.32 -33.87 -7.42
N GLU A 222 -12.34 -33.72 -6.60
CA GLU A 222 -13.74 -34.11 -6.88
C GLU A 222 -14.62 -32.86 -7.14
N TRP A 223 -14.02 -31.66 -7.12
CA TRP A 223 -14.74 -30.41 -7.31
C TRP A 223 -15.37 -30.34 -8.69
N LEU A 224 -16.67 -30.15 -8.70
CA LEU A 224 -17.49 -29.88 -9.87
C LEU A 224 -17.72 -28.39 -9.99
N ILE A 225 -17.89 -27.92 -11.22
CA ILE A 225 -18.32 -26.54 -11.49
C ILE A 225 -19.78 -26.61 -11.98
N GLU A 226 -20.72 -26.38 -11.09
CA GLU A 226 -22.15 -26.19 -11.37
C GLU A 226 -22.58 -24.74 -11.28
N LYS A 227 -21.82 -23.95 -10.45
CA LYS A 227 -22.08 -22.54 -10.19
C LYS A 227 -20.80 -21.71 -10.35
N GLU A 228 -20.98 -20.45 -10.64
CA GLU A 228 -19.89 -19.47 -10.77
C GLU A 228 -18.99 -19.42 -9.51
N ALA A 229 -19.60 -19.47 -8.32
CA ALA A 229 -18.88 -19.48 -7.05
C ALA A 229 -17.90 -20.67 -6.91
N GLU A 230 -18.20 -21.81 -7.52
CA GLU A 230 -17.31 -22.98 -7.50
C GLU A 230 -16.12 -22.78 -8.44
N ALA A 231 -16.33 -22.15 -9.59
CA ALA A 231 -15.26 -21.74 -10.49
C ALA A 231 -14.32 -20.72 -9.81
N GLU A 232 -14.90 -19.74 -9.11
CA GLU A 232 -14.16 -18.78 -8.30
C GLU A 232 -13.33 -19.47 -7.21
N ALA A 233 -13.93 -20.39 -6.46
CA ALA A 233 -13.24 -21.11 -5.39
C ALA A 233 -12.01 -21.88 -5.90
N ILE A 234 -12.14 -22.56 -7.06
CA ILE A 234 -11.04 -23.29 -7.70
C ILE A 234 -9.94 -22.33 -8.15
N PHE A 235 -10.31 -21.22 -8.78
CA PHE A 235 -9.37 -20.18 -9.22
C PHE A 235 -8.60 -19.61 -8.03
N VAL A 236 -9.31 -19.20 -6.99
CA VAL A 236 -8.77 -18.65 -5.75
C VAL A 236 -7.82 -19.65 -5.09
N ALA A 237 -8.22 -20.90 -4.91
CA ALA A 237 -7.38 -21.93 -4.32
C ALA A 237 -6.11 -22.16 -5.14
N SER A 238 -6.20 -22.16 -6.47
CA SER A 238 -5.06 -22.34 -7.36
C SER A 238 -4.06 -21.19 -7.21
N CYS A 239 -4.51 -19.92 -7.17
CA CYS A 239 -3.67 -18.75 -6.95
C CYS A 239 -3.00 -18.79 -5.57
N ARG A 240 -3.72 -19.16 -4.52
CA ARG A 240 -3.20 -19.24 -3.15
C ARG A 240 -2.11 -20.29 -2.98
N ARG A 241 -2.26 -21.44 -3.61
CA ARG A 241 -1.25 -22.51 -3.58
C ARG A 241 0.09 -22.09 -4.17
N GLU A 242 0.09 -21.11 -5.09
CA GLU A 242 1.29 -20.54 -5.68
C GLU A 242 1.79 -19.27 -4.96
N GLY A 243 1.25 -18.97 -3.78
CA GLY A 243 1.68 -17.85 -2.94
C GLY A 243 1.18 -16.48 -3.39
N SER A 244 0.20 -16.43 -4.31
CA SER A 244 -0.41 -15.15 -4.68
C SER A 244 -1.44 -14.74 -3.63
N ALA A 245 -1.28 -13.54 -3.07
CA ALA A 245 -2.37 -12.86 -2.40
C ALA A 245 -3.39 -12.45 -3.48
N ILE A 246 -4.65 -12.90 -3.34
CA ILE A 246 -5.65 -12.65 -4.36
C ILE A 246 -6.02 -11.18 -4.34
N SER A 247 -5.46 -10.48 -5.29
CA SER A 247 -5.89 -9.15 -5.70
C SER A 247 -6.31 -9.13 -7.16
N ILE A 248 -6.48 -10.31 -7.76
CA ILE A 248 -6.88 -10.41 -9.14
C ILE A 248 -8.39 -10.29 -9.18
N CYS A 249 -8.82 -9.20 -9.75
CA CYS A 249 -10.14 -8.83 -10.17
C CYS A 249 -11.10 -10.01 -10.40
N LEU A 250 -11.87 -10.30 -9.37
CA LEU A 250 -13.24 -10.73 -9.62
C LEU A 250 -14.06 -9.46 -9.34
N ALA A 251 -14.55 -8.85 -10.40
CA ALA A 251 -15.56 -7.82 -10.26
C ALA A 251 -16.67 -8.39 -9.37
N PRO A 252 -17.17 -7.64 -8.36
CA PRO A 252 -18.31 -8.12 -7.61
C PRO A 252 -19.43 -8.37 -8.63
N SER A 253 -19.84 -9.63 -8.74
CA SER A 253 -21.05 -9.96 -9.47
C SER A 253 -22.17 -9.11 -8.87
N SER A 254 -22.68 -8.16 -9.64
CA SER A 254 -23.86 -7.40 -9.26
C SER A 254 -24.96 -8.43 -9.01
N SER A 255 -25.26 -8.66 -7.73
CA SER A 255 -26.45 -9.43 -7.33
C SER A 255 -27.68 -8.77 -7.97
N ARG A 256 -28.24 -9.42 -8.95
CA ARG A 256 -29.64 -9.27 -9.33
C ARG A 256 -30.45 -10.36 -8.69
#